data_cd9defef16b3ea2a4594d452d1105a20
#
_entry.id   cd9defef16b3ea2a4594d452d1105a20
#
_cell.length_a   1.000
_cell.length_b   1.000
_cell.length_c   1.000
_cell.angle_alpha   90.00
_cell.angle_beta   90.00
_cell.angle_gamma   90.00
#
_symmetry.space_group_name_H-M   'P 1'
#
loop_
_entity.id
_entity.type
_entity.pdbx_description
1 polymer ?
#
loop_
_entity_poly.entity_id
_entity_poly.type
_entity_poly.pdbx_seq_one_letter_code
_entity_poly.pdbx_strand_id
1 'polypeptide(L)'
;MRLALFDLDGTLLPTDSDHAFGEFMVRIGWADPQQHAALNDKFFRDYQAGCLDMHAYIDFATSSWRDRPAPEIQAMSERFMREVIAEHLRESAHALVRQHRQSGDRLAIVTATNDFITGPIARAFEIETLIATELERDDQGRVTGRIRGTPCLREGKIVRVSQWLAQEGTHLEAYDEVVFYSDSTNDLPLLERVTHPVATNPAPALAKIAAERGWTVLNLFE
;
A
#
# COMPACT_ATOMS: atom_id res chain seq x y z
N MET A 1 9.65 -18.25 -14.73
CA MET A 1 8.38 -17.58 -14.36
C MET A 1 8.73 -16.25 -13.69
N ARG A 2 8.04 -15.16 -14.02
CA ARG A 2 8.35 -13.83 -13.47
C ARG A 2 7.30 -13.38 -12.45
N LEU A 3 7.73 -12.61 -11.44
CA LEU A 3 6.88 -12.02 -10.42
C LEU A 3 7.08 -10.50 -10.39
N ALA A 4 6.00 -9.74 -10.54
CA ALA A 4 6.00 -8.29 -10.43
C ALA A 4 5.27 -7.87 -9.15
N LEU A 5 6.01 -7.27 -8.23
CA LEU A 5 5.53 -6.71 -6.97
C LEU A 5 5.48 -5.19 -7.09
N PHE A 6 4.42 -4.58 -6.61
CA PHE A 6 4.22 -3.15 -6.64
C PHE A 6 3.90 -2.64 -5.24
N ASP A 7 4.67 -1.70 -4.73
CA ASP A 7 4.14 -0.82 -3.71
C ASP A 7 3.02 0.04 -4.29
N LEU A 8 2.22 0.68 -3.46
CA LEU A 8 1.02 1.40 -3.91
C LEU A 8 1.21 2.92 -3.85
N ASP A 9 1.30 3.44 -2.63
CA ASP A 9 1.33 4.87 -2.35
C ASP A 9 2.68 5.47 -2.74
N GLY A 10 2.70 6.56 -3.53
CA GLY A 10 3.91 7.08 -4.14
C GLY A 10 4.43 6.28 -5.35
N THR A 11 3.99 5.03 -5.52
CA THR A 11 4.47 4.10 -6.56
C THR A 11 3.47 3.93 -7.71
N LEU A 12 2.31 3.29 -7.50
CA LEU A 12 1.22 3.20 -8.48
C LEU A 12 0.25 4.39 -8.38
N LEU A 13 0.18 5.03 -7.21
CA LEU A 13 -0.56 6.27 -6.99
C LEU A 13 0.40 7.43 -6.75
N PRO A 14 0.14 8.64 -7.31
CA PRO A 14 0.95 9.84 -7.02
C PRO A 14 0.61 10.49 -5.67
N THR A 15 -0.03 9.77 -4.76
CA THR A 15 -0.48 10.23 -3.45
C THR A 15 -0.37 9.12 -2.42
N ASP A 16 -0.45 9.49 -1.14
CA ASP A 16 -0.62 8.55 -0.03
C ASP A 16 -2.12 8.36 0.23
N SER A 17 -2.63 7.16 -0.09
CA SER A 17 -4.06 6.84 0.00
C SER A 17 -4.56 6.79 1.45
N ASP A 18 -3.69 6.46 2.41
CA ASP A 18 -4.03 6.36 3.82
C ASP A 18 -4.14 7.77 4.44
N HIS A 19 -3.18 8.66 4.16
CA HIS A 19 -3.24 10.06 4.57
C HIS A 19 -4.46 10.77 3.95
N ALA A 20 -4.66 10.60 2.63
CA ALA A 20 -5.80 11.16 1.92
C ALA A 20 -7.15 10.64 2.45
N PHE A 21 -7.21 9.40 2.92
CA PHE A 21 -8.39 8.85 3.59
C PHE A 21 -8.69 9.57 4.91
N GLY A 22 -7.68 9.85 5.72
CA GLY A 22 -7.81 10.63 6.95
C GLY A 22 -8.37 12.05 6.69
N GLU A 23 -7.84 12.75 5.67
CA GLU A 23 -8.37 14.05 5.24
C GLU A 23 -9.82 13.95 4.75
N PHE A 24 -10.13 12.88 4.02
CA PHE A 24 -11.50 12.62 3.57
C PHE A 24 -12.45 12.40 4.74
N MET A 25 -12.05 11.68 5.81
CA MET A 25 -12.89 11.51 7.01
C MET A 25 -13.24 12.86 7.68
N VAL A 26 -12.28 13.77 7.75
CA VAL A 26 -12.53 15.13 8.22
C VAL A 26 -13.51 15.87 7.30
N ARG A 27 -13.28 15.81 5.98
CA ARG A 27 -14.11 16.50 4.96
C ARG A 27 -15.58 16.07 4.98
N ILE A 28 -15.84 14.79 5.23
CA ILE A 28 -17.21 14.27 5.32
C ILE A 28 -17.84 14.39 6.71
N GLY A 29 -17.14 14.97 7.68
CA GLY A 29 -17.62 15.19 9.04
C GLY A 29 -17.67 13.92 9.92
N TRP A 30 -16.87 12.89 9.57
CA TRP A 30 -16.76 11.66 10.37
C TRP A 30 -15.63 11.70 11.38
N ALA A 31 -14.74 12.67 11.25
CA ALA A 31 -13.63 12.91 12.17
C ALA A 31 -13.57 14.40 12.56
N ASP A 32 -13.11 14.66 13.77
CA ASP A 32 -12.91 16.03 14.25
C ASP A 32 -11.79 16.73 13.47
N PRO A 33 -12.04 17.91 12.89
CA PRO A 33 -11.07 18.56 12.00
C PRO A 33 -9.78 18.99 12.72
N GLN A 34 -9.81 19.29 14.02
CA GLN A 34 -8.60 19.74 14.72
C GLN A 34 -7.77 18.58 15.24
N GLN A 35 -8.42 17.64 15.93
CA GLN A 35 -7.71 16.50 16.55
C GLN A 35 -7.27 15.48 15.50
N HIS A 36 -8.15 15.15 14.56
CA HIS A 36 -7.85 14.11 13.56
C HIS A 36 -6.78 14.57 12.57
N ALA A 37 -6.86 15.79 12.05
CA ALA A 37 -5.86 16.30 11.12
C ALA A 37 -4.45 16.32 11.74
N ALA A 38 -4.31 16.82 12.96
CA ALA A 38 -3.01 16.88 13.64
C ALA A 38 -2.39 15.49 13.87
N LEU A 39 -3.23 14.49 14.22
CA LEU A 39 -2.76 13.11 14.40
C LEU A 39 -2.45 12.43 13.05
N ASN A 40 -3.27 12.64 12.03
CA ASN A 40 -3.03 12.13 10.68
C ASN A 40 -1.68 12.62 10.14
N ASP A 41 -1.42 13.91 10.22
CA ASP A 41 -0.14 14.51 9.83
C ASP A 41 1.02 13.98 10.67
N LYS A 42 0.81 13.76 11.97
CA LYS A 42 1.85 13.18 12.85
C LYS A 42 2.22 11.78 12.38
N PHE A 43 1.24 10.91 12.21
CA PHE A 43 1.48 9.52 11.78
C PHE A 43 2.12 9.45 10.38
N PHE A 44 1.72 10.34 9.47
CA PHE A 44 2.36 10.45 8.17
C PHE A 44 3.85 10.83 8.27
N ARG A 45 4.19 11.82 9.12
CA ARG A 45 5.60 12.16 9.40
C ARG A 45 6.36 11.00 10.04
N ASP A 46 5.74 10.28 11.00
CA ASP A 46 6.36 9.12 11.63
C ASP A 46 6.64 7.99 10.61
N TYR A 47 5.72 7.78 9.65
CA TYR A 47 5.92 6.87 8.52
C TYR A 47 7.11 7.28 7.65
N GLN A 48 7.18 8.55 7.25
CA GLN A 48 8.29 9.07 6.44
C GLN A 48 9.63 8.98 7.18
N ALA A 49 9.62 9.15 8.50
CA ALA A 49 10.80 9.00 9.36
C ALA A 49 11.16 7.54 9.67
N GLY A 50 10.33 6.57 9.25
CA GLY A 50 10.54 5.14 9.51
C GLY A 50 10.35 4.71 10.97
N CYS A 51 9.59 5.48 11.77
CA CYS A 51 9.35 5.22 13.19
C CYS A 51 7.85 5.06 13.54
N LEU A 52 7.00 4.80 12.55
CA LEU A 52 5.57 4.62 12.72
C LEU A 52 5.24 3.42 13.61
N ASP A 53 4.49 3.65 14.69
CA ASP A 53 3.79 2.60 15.43
C ASP A 53 2.51 2.21 14.70
N MET A 54 2.58 1.10 13.96
CA MET A 54 1.48 0.60 13.13
C MET A 54 0.23 0.24 13.94
N HIS A 55 0.37 -0.25 15.18
CA HIS A 55 -0.78 -0.61 16.01
C HIS A 55 -1.52 0.62 16.49
N ALA A 56 -0.80 1.62 16.99
CA ALA A 56 -1.39 2.90 17.37
C ALA A 56 -2.02 3.61 16.17
N TYR A 57 -1.38 3.52 15.01
CA TYR A 57 -1.89 4.10 13.77
C TYR A 57 -3.20 3.45 13.32
N ILE A 58 -3.29 2.12 13.28
CA ILE A 58 -4.50 1.41 12.83
C ILE A 58 -5.67 1.65 13.78
N ASP A 59 -5.45 1.68 15.10
CA ASP A 59 -6.52 2.05 16.04
C ASP A 59 -7.05 3.47 15.75
N PHE A 60 -6.16 4.43 15.53
CA PHE A 60 -6.50 5.80 15.14
C PHE A 60 -7.24 5.84 13.79
N ALA A 61 -6.66 5.29 12.73
CA ALA A 61 -7.18 5.37 11.36
C ALA A 61 -8.58 4.75 11.20
N THR A 62 -8.89 3.74 12.02
CA THR A 62 -10.20 3.07 11.98
C THR A 62 -11.22 3.68 12.94
N SER A 63 -10.81 4.47 13.92
CA SER A 63 -11.64 4.98 15.02
C SER A 63 -12.85 5.81 14.56
N SER A 64 -12.71 6.53 13.44
CA SER A 64 -13.77 7.42 12.94
C SER A 64 -14.91 6.68 12.22
N TRP A 65 -14.72 5.40 11.84
CA TRP A 65 -15.67 4.68 11.00
C TRP A 65 -15.99 3.24 11.43
N ARG A 66 -15.11 2.56 12.17
CA ARG A 66 -15.26 1.12 12.47
C ARG A 66 -16.57 0.74 13.21
N ASP A 67 -17.13 1.67 13.99
CA ASP A 67 -18.37 1.44 14.77
C ASP A 67 -19.64 1.85 14.00
N ARG A 68 -19.52 2.27 12.72
CA ARG A 68 -20.67 2.65 11.90
C ARG A 68 -21.33 1.45 11.24
N PRO A 69 -22.59 1.59 10.80
CA PRO A 69 -23.29 0.53 10.06
C PRO A 69 -22.56 0.15 8.78
N ALA A 70 -22.48 -1.14 8.47
CA ALA A 70 -21.78 -1.64 7.29
C ALA A 70 -22.24 -0.98 5.96
N PRO A 71 -23.53 -0.70 5.71
CA PRO A 71 -23.94 0.02 4.49
C PRO A 71 -23.38 1.44 4.38
N GLU A 72 -23.24 2.14 5.53
CA GLU A 72 -22.63 3.48 5.55
C GLU A 72 -21.13 3.42 5.24
N ILE A 73 -20.42 2.43 5.82
CA ILE A 73 -19.01 2.19 5.57
C ILE A 73 -18.77 1.88 4.08
N GLN A 74 -19.62 1.05 3.48
CA GLN A 74 -19.52 0.73 2.06
C GLN A 74 -19.75 1.98 1.19
N ALA A 75 -20.81 2.72 1.43
CA ALA A 75 -21.12 3.94 0.68
C ALA A 75 -19.99 5.00 0.83
N MET A 76 -19.39 5.09 2.01
CA MET A 76 -18.26 5.96 2.27
C MET A 76 -17.01 5.52 1.48
N SER A 77 -16.70 4.22 1.44
CA SER A 77 -15.58 3.68 0.66
C SER A 77 -15.76 3.93 -0.84
N GLU A 78 -16.95 3.71 -1.38
CA GLU A 78 -17.29 4.02 -2.78
C GLU A 78 -17.16 5.53 -3.08
N ARG A 79 -17.56 6.37 -2.13
CA ARG A 79 -17.42 7.81 -2.22
C ARG A 79 -15.95 8.24 -2.22
N PHE A 80 -15.12 7.65 -1.36
CA PHE A 80 -13.69 7.90 -1.32
C PHE A 80 -13.02 7.53 -2.65
N MET A 81 -13.32 6.36 -3.20
CA MET A 81 -12.81 5.94 -4.50
C MET A 81 -13.18 6.94 -5.61
N ARG A 82 -14.42 7.40 -5.63
CA ARG A 82 -14.91 8.32 -6.67
C ARG A 82 -14.37 9.74 -6.52
N GLU A 83 -14.31 10.27 -5.29
CA GLU A 83 -14.02 11.68 -5.03
C GLU A 83 -12.54 11.98 -4.78
N VAL A 84 -11.75 10.95 -4.42
CA VAL A 84 -10.33 11.12 -4.08
C VAL A 84 -9.45 10.24 -4.98
N ILE A 85 -9.67 8.94 -5.01
CA ILE A 85 -8.74 8.04 -5.69
C ILE A 85 -8.82 8.13 -7.21
N ALA A 86 -10.01 8.35 -7.77
CA ALA A 86 -10.22 8.30 -9.22
C ALA A 86 -9.29 9.25 -10.01
N GLU A 87 -9.01 10.44 -9.48
CA GLU A 87 -8.11 11.40 -10.13
C GLU A 87 -6.62 11.00 -10.07
N HIS A 88 -6.27 10.06 -9.19
CA HIS A 88 -4.91 9.56 -8.99
C HIS A 88 -4.62 8.25 -9.74
N LEU A 89 -5.63 7.63 -10.36
CA LEU A 89 -5.47 6.45 -11.20
C LEU A 89 -4.89 6.87 -12.57
N ARG A 90 -3.57 6.97 -12.63
CA ARG A 90 -2.86 7.48 -13.83
C ARG A 90 -2.71 6.39 -14.89
N GLU A 91 -2.86 6.78 -16.16
CA GLU A 91 -2.71 5.88 -17.31
C GLU A 91 -1.29 5.27 -17.39
N SER A 92 -0.25 6.00 -16.98
CA SER A 92 1.12 5.49 -16.92
C SER A 92 1.27 4.30 -15.96
N ALA A 93 0.64 4.35 -14.79
CA ALA A 93 0.63 3.24 -13.84
C ALA A 93 -0.19 2.04 -14.37
N HIS A 94 -1.35 2.29 -14.96
CA HIS A 94 -2.12 1.24 -15.63
C HIS A 94 -1.35 0.60 -16.78
N ALA A 95 -0.61 1.37 -17.57
CA ALA A 95 0.21 0.87 -18.66
C ALA A 95 1.32 -0.06 -18.15
N LEU A 96 2.00 0.32 -17.05
CA LEU A 96 3.01 -0.53 -16.40
C LEU A 96 2.41 -1.88 -15.95
N VAL A 97 1.26 -1.86 -15.26
CA VAL A 97 0.58 -3.07 -14.80
C VAL A 97 0.15 -3.94 -16.00
N ARG A 98 -0.42 -3.33 -17.04
CA ARG A 98 -0.81 -4.07 -18.26
C ARG A 98 0.38 -4.70 -18.98
N GLN A 99 1.54 -4.02 -19.03
CA GLN A 99 2.75 -4.58 -19.63
C GLN A 99 3.17 -5.89 -18.95
N HIS A 100 3.20 -5.92 -17.62
CA HIS A 100 3.52 -7.13 -16.86
C HIS A 100 2.47 -8.23 -17.09
N ARG A 101 1.18 -7.87 -17.07
CA ARG A 101 0.10 -8.83 -17.34
C ARG A 101 0.21 -9.45 -18.72
N GLN A 102 0.48 -8.64 -19.76
CA GLN A 102 0.65 -9.12 -21.14
C GLN A 102 1.89 -10.00 -21.30
N SER A 103 2.92 -9.79 -20.49
CA SER A 103 4.11 -10.64 -20.44
C SER A 103 3.87 -11.98 -19.72
N GLY A 104 2.68 -12.18 -19.12
CA GLY A 104 2.35 -13.38 -18.36
C GLY A 104 2.99 -13.40 -16.97
N ASP A 105 3.44 -12.26 -16.47
CA ASP A 105 4.00 -12.14 -15.13
C ASP A 105 2.90 -12.31 -14.07
N ARG A 106 3.26 -12.86 -12.93
CA ARG A 106 2.40 -12.86 -11.76
C ARG A 106 2.51 -11.50 -11.08
N LEU A 107 1.37 -10.92 -10.68
CA LEU A 107 1.31 -9.58 -10.13
C LEU A 107 0.78 -9.59 -8.69
N ALA A 108 1.38 -8.76 -7.83
CA ALA A 108 0.83 -8.47 -6.52
C ALA A 108 1.11 -7.02 -6.10
N ILE A 109 0.15 -6.39 -5.42
CA ILE A 109 0.39 -5.16 -4.66
C ILE A 109 0.89 -5.56 -3.27
N VAL A 110 1.96 -4.88 -2.79
CA VAL A 110 2.58 -5.10 -1.48
C VAL A 110 2.69 -3.75 -0.76
N THR A 111 1.73 -3.42 0.09
CA THR A 111 1.59 -2.08 0.68
C THR A 111 1.48 -2.10 2.20
N ALA A 112 2.00 -1.05 2.85
CA ALA A 112 1.84 -0.84 4.29
C ALA A 112 0.42 -0.42 4.66
N THR A 113 -0.29 0.24 3.75
CA THR A 113 -1.67 0.69 3.93
C THR A 113 -2.61 -0.50 4.12
N ASN A 114 -3.66 -0.31 4.91
CA ASN A 114 -4.56 -1.37 5.31
C ASN A 114 -5.45 -1.88 4.15
N ASP A 115 -5.91 -3.13 4.29
CA ASP A 115 -6.70 -3.85 3.29
C ASP A 115 -8.07 -3.23 2.98
N PHE A 116 -8.65 -2.45 3.90
CA PHE A 116 -9.92 -1.78 3.68
C PHE A 116 -9.81 -0.66 2.63
N ILE A 117 -8.77 0.16 2.74
CA ILE A 117 -8.52 1.27 1.80
C ILE A 117 -8.00 0.72 0.48
N THR A 118 -7.04 -0.20 0.52
CA THR A 118 -6.30 -0.65 -0.66
C THR A 118 -7.04 -1.69 -1.50
N GLY A 119 -7.99 -2.43 -0.93
CA GLY A 119 -8.76 -3.42 -1.66
C GLY A 119 -9.51 -2.87 -2.89
N PRO A 120 -10.29 -1.78 -2.76
CA PRO A 120 -10.92 -1.13 -3.92
C PRO A 120 -9.91 -0.60 -4.94
N ILE A 121 -8.75 -0.09 -4.49
CA ILE A 121 -7.70 0.44 -5.35
C ILE A 121 -7.03 -0.69 -6.16
N ALA A 122 -6.73 -1.82 -5.52
CA ALA A 122 -6.18 -3.00 -6.20
C ALA A 122 -7.11 -3.51 -7.30
N ARG A 123 -8.43 -3.51 -7.04
CA ARG A 123 -9.43 -3.84 -8.07
C ARG A 123 -9.44 -2.85 -9.22
N ALA A 124 -9.23 -1.54 -8.96
CA ALA A 124 -9.15 -0.54 -10.03
C ALA A 124 -7.94 -0.76 -10.94
N PHE A 125 -6.81 -1.24 -10.40
CA PHE A 125 -5.65 -1.69 -11.19
C PHE A 125 -5.81 -3.10 -11.77
N GLU A 126 -6.92 -3.78 -11.48
CA GLU A 126 -7.18 -5.17 -11.88
C GLU A 126 -6.09 -6.14 -11.36
N ILE A 127 -5.47 -5.87 -10.22
CA ILE A 127 -4.51 -6.76 -9.57
C ILE A 127 -5.25 -7.56 -8.50
N GLU A 128 -5.33 -8.88 -8.69
CA GLU A 128 -6.08 -9.77 -7.80
C GLU A 128 -5.38 -10.01 -6.46
N THR A 129 -4.05 -10.09 -6.48
CA THR A 129 -3.27 -10.34 -5.26
C THR A 129 -2.94 -9.02 -4.56
N LEU A 130 -3.48 -8.87 -3.36
CA LEU A 130 -3.19 -7.74 -2.47
C LEU A 130 -2.56 -8.26 -1.17
N ILE A 131 -1.34 -7.81 -0.90
CA ILE A 131 -0.57 -8.06 0.32
C ILE A 131 -0.50 -6.74 1.07
N ALA A 132 -1.47 -6.49 1.91
CA ALA A 132 -1.64 -5.26 2.68
C ALA A 132 -1.49 -5.52 4.19
N THR A 133 -1.47 -4.48 5.00
CA THR A 133 -1.69 -4.62 6.44
C THR A 133 -3.15 -5.03 6.67
N GLU A 134 -3.37 -6.24 7.16
CA GLU A 134 -4.72 -6.79 7.36
C GLU A 134 -5.35 -6.26 8.64
N LEU A 135 -6.56 -5.72 8.53
CA LEU A 135 -7.36 -5.36 9.68
C LEU A 135 -7.98 -6.61 10.32
N GLU A 136 -7.89 -6.69 11.66
CA GLU A 136 -8.61 -7.72 12.39
C GLU A 136 -10.12 -7.44 12.34
N ARG A 137 -10.91 -8.51 12.13
CA ARG A 137 -12.38 -8.47 12.11
C ARG A 137 -12.93 -9.44 13.14
N ASP A 138 -14.01 -9.02 13.82
CA ASP A 138 -14.75 -9.88 14.74
C ASP A 138 -15.59 -10.93 14.00
N ASP A 139 -16.28 -11.78 14.76
CA ASP A 139 -17.14 -12.84 14.21
C ASP A 139 -18.33 -12.31 13.37
N GLN A 140 -18.61 -11.01 13.44
CA GLN A 140 -19.63 -10.33 12.62
C GLN A 140 -19.01 -9.62 11.40
N GLY A 141 -17.69 -9.76 11.19
CA GLY A 141 -16.95 -9.12 10.10
C GLY A 141 -16.64 -7.64 10.34
N ARG A 142 -16.87 -7.09 11.52
CA ARG A 142 -16.59 -5.69 11.86
C ARG A 142 -15.11 -5.52 12.20
N VAL A 143 -14.53 -4.43 11.74
CA VAL A 143 -13.15 -4.06 12.05
C VAL A 143 -13.03 -3.72 13.55
N THR A 144 -11.99 -4.30 14.20
CA THR A 144 -11.78 -4.14 15.65
C THR A 144 -10.85 -3.01 16.04
N GLY A 145 -10.17 -2.38 15.05
CA GLY A 145 -9.10 -1.40 15.28
C GLY A 145 -7.74 -2.04 15.53
N ARG A 146 -7.61 -3.35 15.36
CA ARG A 146 -6.34 -4.09 15.49
C ARG A 146 -5.86 -4.65 14.16
N ILE A 147 -4.60 -5.04 14.13
CA ILE A 147 -3.96 -5.71 12.98
C ILE A 147 -4.08 -7.22 13.16
N ARG A 148 -4.41 -7.91 12.07
CA ARG A 148 -4.33 -9.36 11.98
C ARG A 148 -2.96 -9.79 11.46
N GLY A 149 -2.20 -10.49 12.29
CA GLY A 149 -0.89 -11.01 11.91
C GLY A 149 0.20 -9.93 11.85
N THR A 150 1.11 -10.05 10.89
CA THR A 150 2.25 -9.15 10.73
C THR A 150 1.87 -7.92 9.89
N PRO A 151 2.11 -6.69 10.37
CA PRO A 151 1.97 -5.48 9.54
C PRO A 151 2.84 -5.56 8.28
N CYS A 152 2.33 -5.10 7.15
CA CYS A 152 3.03 -5.14 5.86
C CYS A 152 3.95 -3.91 5.69
N LEU A 153 4.80 -3.64 6.67
CA LEU A 153 5.73 -2.51 6.72
C LEU A 153 7.16 -3.01 6.90
N ARG A 154 8.11 -2.45 6.14
CA ARG A 154 9.55 -2.75 6.22
C ARG A 154 9.83 -4.25 6.07
N GLU A 155 10.47 -4.88 7.05
CA GLU A 155 10.73 -6.33 7.09
C GLU A 155 9.43 -7.15 7.05
N GLY A 156 8.32 -6.58 7.52
CA GLY A 156 6.99 -7.20 7.44
C GLY A 156 6.54 -7.46 6.00
N LYS A 157 6.95 -6.65 5.02
CA LYS A 157 6.66 -6.92 3.60
C LYS A 157 7.29 -8.25 3.16
N ILE A 158 8.54 -8.53 3.57
CA ILE A 158 9.21 -9.82 3.27
C ILE A 158 8.43 -10.99 3.88
N VAL A 159 8.05 -10.86 5.16
CA VAL A 159 7.30 -11.89 5.88
C VAL A 159 5.97 -12.17 5.17
N ARG A 160 5.23 -11.13 4.82
CA ARG A 160 3.92 -11.24 4.18
C ARG A 160 4.00 -11.84 2.77
N VAL A 161 4.97 -11.39 1.96
CA VAL A 161 5.22 -11.97 0.62
C VAL A 161 5.60 -13.44 0.74
N SER A 162 6.49 -13.79 1.68
CA SER A 162 6.89 -15.19 1.91
C SER A 162 5.72 -16.07 2.37
N GLN A 163 4.86 -15.56 3.25
CA GLN A 163 3.66 -16.28 3.70
C GLN A 163 2.69 -16.53 2.56
N TRP A 164 2.45 -15.52 1.71
CA TRP A 164 1.60 -15.67 0.53
C TRP A 164 2.14 -16.73 -0.42
N LEU A 165 3.43 -16.65 -0.78
CA LEU A 165 4.06 -17.62 -1.67
C LEU A 165 4.05 -19.05 -1.09
N ALA A 166 4.29 -19.20 0.22
CA ALA A 166 4.27 -20.49 0.89
C ALA A 166 2.86 -21.13 0.88
N GLN A 167 1.79 -20.35 1.00
CA GLN A 167 0.41 -20.84 0.86
C GLN A 167 0.14 -21.44 -0.53
N GLU A 168 0.88 -21.02 -1.53
CA GLU A 168 0.81 -21.52 -2.90
C GLU A 168 1.88 -22.54 -3.24
N GLY A 169 2.62 -23.02 -2.22
CA GLY A 169 3.66 -24.04 -2.38
C GLY A 169 4.91 -23.55 -3.11
N THR A 170 5.19 -22.23 -3.11
CA THR A 170 6.35 -21.62 -3.78
C THR A 170 7.10 -20.64 -2.86
N HIS A 171 8.17 -20.01 -3.34
CA HIS A 171 9.01 -19.05 -2.64
C HIS A 171 9.66 -18.06 -3.64
N LEU A 172 10.22 -16.96 -3.17
CA LEU A 172 10.78 -15.90 -4.05
C LEU A 172 11.85 -16.44 -5.02
N GLU A 173 12.75 -17.27 -4.52
CA GLU A 173 13.87 -17.83 -5.28
C GLU A 173 13.44 -18.88 -6.33
N ALA A 174 12.16 -19.27 -6.34
CA ALA A 174 11.59 -20.13 -7.37
C ALA A 174 11.23 -19.37 -8.67
N TYR A 175 11.27 -18.06 -8.63
CA TYR A 175 11.05 -17.22 -9.80
C TYR A 175 12.38 -16.86 -10.48
N ASP A 176 12.41 -16.93 -11.80
CA ASP A 176 13.60 -16.55 -12.59
C ASP A 176 13.91 -15.05 -12.41
N GLU A 177 12.84 -14.24 -12.32
CA GLU A 177 12.93 -12.81 -12.10
C GLU A 177 11.84 -12.37 -11.12
N VAL A 178 12.22 -11.58 -10.14
CA VAL A 178 11.31 -10.86 -9.25
C VAL A 178 11.61 -9.38 -9.37
N VAL A 179 10.67 -8.61 -9.90
CA VAL A 179 10.77 -7.15 -9.91
C VAL A 179 9.93 -6.55 -8.80
N PHE A 180 10.46 -5.55 -8.10
CA PHE A 180 9.72 -4.80 -7.10
C PHE A 180 9.87 -3.30 -7.33
N TYR A 181 8.74 -2.61 -7.46
CA TYR A 181 8.60 -1.18 -7.65
C TYR A 181 8.27 -0.51 -6.33
N SER A 182 9.04 0.51 -5.92
CA SER A 182 8.78 1.28 -4.70
C SER A 182 9.41 2.66 -4.77
N ASP A 183 8.79 3.63 -4.09
CA ASP A 183 9.25 5.02 -3.94
C ASP A 183 10.03 5.27 -2.64
N SER A 184 9.92 4.38 -1.65
CA SER A 184 10.27 4.61 -0.25
C SER A 184 11.46 3.78 0.25
N THR A 185 12.29 4.38 1.09
CA THR A 185 13.34 3.67 1.85
C THR A 185 12.78 2.69 2.89
N ASN A 186 11.51 2.79 3.27
CA ASN A 186 10.85 1.79 4.11
C ASN A 186 10.81 0.41 3.45
N ASP A 187 10.95 0.36 2.12
CA ASP A 187 10.91 -0.87 1.33
C ASP A 187 12.29 -1.45 1.00
N LEU A 188 13.36 -0.83 1.48
CA LEU A 188 14.73 -1.35 1.29
C LEU A 188 14.85 -2.84 1.64
N PRO A 189 14.27 -3.34 2.75
CA PRO A 189 14.38 -4.76 3.07
C PRO A 189 13.88 -5.68 1.95
N LEU A 190 12.80 -5.33 1.25
CA LEU A 190 12.27 -6.12 0.13
C LEU A 190 12.99 -5.81 -1.18
N LEU A 191 13.33 -4.54 -1.46
CA LEU A 191 14.12 -4.14 -2.64
C LEU A 191 15.47 -4.88 -2.70
N GLU A 192 16.09 -5.13 -1.56
CA GLU A 192 17.36 -5.87 -1.46
C GLU A 192 17.23 -7.38 -1.64
N ARG A 193 16.02 -7.92 -1.61
CA ARG A 193 15.73 -9.36 -1.72
C ARG A 193 15.29 -9.79 -3.11
N VAL A 194 14.87 -8.84 -3.95
CA VAL A 194 14.41 -9.14 -5.31
C VAL A 194 15.56 -9.10 -6.32
N THR A 195 15.36 -9.73 -7.47
CA THR A 195 16.37 -9.76 -8.53
C THR A 195 16.44 -8.44 -9.30
N HIS A 196 15.33 -7.70 -9.37
CA HIS A 196 15.19 -6.46 -10.13
C HIS A 196 14.52 -5.36 -9.28
N PRO A 197 15.28 -4.69 -8.40
CA PRO A 197 14.75 -3.53 -7.67
C PRO A 197 14.57 -2.33 -8.61
N VAL A 198 13.41 -1.68 -8.53
CA VAL A 198 13.09 -0.48 -9.31
C VAL A 198 12.65 0.63 -8.36
N ALA A 199 13.48 1.68 -8.27
CA ALA A 199 13.12 2.88 -7.53
C ALA A 199 12.15 3.73 -8.40
N THR A 200 10.86 3.70 -8.02
CA THR A 200 9.76 4.30 -8.80
C THR A 200 9.33 5.59 -8.15
N ASN A 201 9.36 6.71 -8.89
CA ASN A 201 9.10 8.06 -8.36
C ASN A 201 9.84 8.31 -7.03
N PRO A 202 11.12 7.94 -6.89
CA PRO A 202 11.74 7.74 -5.58
C PRO A 202 11.86 9.03 -4.78
N ALA A 203 11.58 8.94 -3.48
CA ALA A 203 11.97 9.98 -2.53
C ALA A 203 13.50 10.20 -2.59
N PRO A 204 13.99 11.42 -2.28
CA PRO A 204 15.42 11.74 -2.45
C PRO A 204 16.40 10.76 -1.81
N ALA A 205 16.03 10.18 -0.66
CA ALA A 205 16.86 9.20 0.03
C ALA A 205 16.97 7.88 -0.77
N LEU A 206 15.85 7.38 -1.33
CA LEU A 206 15.86 6.18 -2.16
C LEU A 206 16.53 6.43 -3.50
N ALA A 207 16.33 7.61 -4.11
CA ALA A 207 17.01 7.98 -5.36
C ALA A 207 18.52 7.93 -5.22
N LYS A 208 19.07 8.43 -4.11
CA LYS A 208 20.49 8.36 -3.80
C LYS A 208 20.98 6.91 -3.68
N ILE A 209 20.27 6.07 -2.94
CA ILE A 209 20.61 4.65 -2.78
C ILE A 209 20.54 3.91 -4.13
N ALA A 210 19.51 4.19 -4.94
CA ALA A 210 19.36 3.59 -6.26
C ALA A 210 20.54 3.93 -7.16
N ALA A 211 21.00 5.19 -7.17
CA ALA A 211 22.16 5.62 -7.92
C ALA A 211 23.46 4.93 -7.45
N GLU A 212 23.67 4.84 -6.13
CA GLU A 212 24.85 4.18 -5.53
C GLU A 212 24.91 2.67 -5.83
N ARG A 213 23.73 2.02 -5.96
CA ARG A 213 23.60 0.56 -6.19
C ARG A 213 23.37 0.20 -7.65
N GLY A 214 23.25 1.17 -8.55
CA GLY A 214 22.96 0.94 -9.97
C GLY A 214 21.56 0.37 -10.21
N TRP A 215 20.59 0.67 -9.34
CA TRP A 215 19.21 0.25 -9.54
C TRP A 215 18.51 1.07 -10.61
N THR A 216 17.54 0.47 -11.28
CA THR A 216 16.69 1.19 -12.23
C THR A 216 15.87 2.25 -11.52
N VAL A 217 15.81 3.45 -12.10
CA VAL A 217 14.92 4.53 -11.67
C VAL A 217 13.82 4.71 -12.72
N LEU A 218 12.57 4.78 -12.27
CA LEU A 218 11.39 4.95 -13.12
C LEU A 218 10.55 6.13 -12.59
N ASN A 219 10.30 7.13 -13.43
CA ASN A 219 9.40 8.24 -13.11
C ASN A 219 8.08 8.02 -13.86
N LEU A 220 7.03 7.65 -13.14
CA LEU A 220 5.73 7.35 -13.74
C LEU A 220 4.83 8.58 -13.89
N PHE A 221 5.09 9.64 -13.12
CA PHE A 221 4.15 10.76 -12.98
C PHE A 221 4.72 12.10 -13.48
N GLU A 222 5.82 12.04 -14.24
CA GLU A 222 6.38 13.19 -14.95
C GLU A 222 5.70 13.47 -16.28
#